data_9828c4773efe5a57a2b8aa638f69e183
#
_entry.id   9828c4773efe5a57a2b8aa638f69e183
#
_cell.length_a   1.000
_cell.length_b   1.000
_cell.length_c   1.000
_cell.angle_alpha   90.00
_cell.angle_beta   90.00
_cell.angle_gamma   90.00
#
_symmetry.space_group_name_H-M   'P 1'
#
loop_
_entity.id
_entity.type
_entity.pdbx_description
1 polymer ?
#
loop_
_entity_poly.entity_id
_entity_poly.type
_entity_poly.pdbx_seq_one_letter_code
_entity_poly.pdbx_strand_id
1 'polypeptide(L)'
;MDEQSYFSKVGLVNGTAILRGSIPASFVSGTVMKLLAPDTVKEVDGRDYLAFSSFEYWSASGLAAVWAEENTRDSIYRAFRRRETFATSGPRIKVRFFAGYDFDPALLDSPQLVAGAYRAGVSMGSDLHGRAADRPAFLVWAAADPEGTALQRLQVIKGYLENGEHRERVFDVACSDGLVADPATGLCGDNGAAVDLADCSITAGVGANELKALWRDPEFDPAVEAFYYVRVLQNPTCRWSTWDAVRAGVEPRPDLPATIQERAWSAPIWYRPGTVLAATGGGAP
;
A
#
# COMPACT_ATOMS: atom_id res chain seq x y z
N MET A 1 -10.42 6.07 -26.08
CA MET A 1 -9.84 7.01 -25.07
C MET A 1 -8.55 6.37 -24.63
N ASP A 2 -7.41 7.02 -24.87
CA ASP A 2 -6.14 6.48 -24.41
C ASP A 2 -6.03 6.56 -22.89
N GLU A 3 -5.20 5.73 -22.30
CA GLU A 3 -4.98 5.68 -20.83
C GLU A 3 -4.57 7.06 -20.28
N GLN A 4 -3.84 7.85 -21.03
CA GLN A 4 -3.42 9.19 -20.62
C GLN A 4 -4.58 10.17 -20.50
N SER A 5 -5.58 10.11 -21.38
CA SER A 5 -6.74 11.00 -21.28
C SER A 5 -7.69 10.63 -20.16
N TYR A 6 -7.72 9.36 -19.76
CA TYR A 6 -8.47 8.90 -18.61
C TYR A 6 -7.81 9.35 -17.29
N PHE A 7 -6.50 9.18 -17.17
CA PHE A 7 -5.75 9.62 -16.00
C PHE A 7 -5.74 11.14 -15.80
N SER A 8 -5.75 11.93 -16.87
CA SER A 8 -5.88 13.38 -16.75
C SER A 8 -7.23 13.82 -16.20
N LYS A 9 -8.29 13.04 -16.41
CA LYS A 9 -9.65 13.32 -15.89
C LYS A 9 -9.86 12.78 -14.46
N VAL A 10 -9.26 11.65 -14.13
CA VAL A 10 -9.29 11.06 -12.78
C VAL A 10 -8.32 11.77 -11.85
N GLY A 11 -7.27 12.36 -12.36
CA GLY A 11 -6.31 13.16 -11.63
C GLY A 11 -6.89 14.40 -10.94
N LEU A 12 -8.09 14.82 -11.31
CA LEU A 12 -8.84 15.84 -10.56
C LEU A 12 -9.19 15.40 -9.13
N VAL A 13 -9.22 14.10 -8.85
CA VAL A 13 -9.50 13.56 -7.51
C VAL A 13 -8.21 13.40 -6.69
N ASN A 14 -7.05 13.24 -7.33
CA ASN A 14 -5.77 12.95 -6.66
C ASN A 14 -4.69 14.04 -6.79
N GLY A 15 -5.00 15.23 -7.24
CA GLY A 15 -4.10 16.40 -7.30
C GLY A 15 -2.75 16.20 -8.01
N THR A 16 -2.16 15.02 -7.90
CA THR A 16 -0.84 14.66 -8.46
C THR A 16 -0.86 14.30 -9.95
N ALA A 17 -1.93 13.72 -10.45
CA ALA A 17 -2.01 13.30 -11.85
C ALA A 17 -2.16 14.48 -12.83
N ILE A 18 -2.77 15.57 -12.38
CA ILE A 18 -3.08 16.74 -13.23
C ILE A 18 -1.80 17.45 -13.70
N LEU A 19 -0.80 17.50 -12.86
CA LEU A 19 0.40 18.29 -13.12
C LEU A 19 1.39 17.57 -14.04
N ARG A 20 1.35 16.24 -14.09
CA ARG A 20 2.24 15.45 -14.95
C ARG A 20 1.88 15.55 -16.45
N GLY A 21 0.62 15.83 -16.79
CA GLY A 21 0.17 15.95 -18.18
C GLY A 21 0.11 17.38 -18.71
N SER A 22 0.20 18.40 -17.86
CA SER A 22 -0.11 19.77 -18.25
C SER A 22 1.10 20.70 -18.43
N ILE A 23 2.29 20.32 -17.94
CA ILE A 23 3.51 21.13 -18.15
C ILE A 23 4.67 20.18 -18.43
N PRO A 24 5.04 19.97 -19.70
CA PRO A 24 6.31 19.33 -19.99
C PRO A 24 7.42 20.18 -19.37
N ALA A 25 8.17 19.60 -18.43
CA ALA A 25 9.32 20.25 -17.79
C ALA A 25 10.35 20.77 -18.83
N SER A 26 10.26 20.31 -20.07
CA SER A 26 11.08 20.74 -21.20
C SER A 26 10.72 22.12 -21.76
N PHE A 27 9.58 22.73 -21.40
CA PHE A 27 9.13 23.96 -22.06
C PHE A 27 9.63 25.26 -21.44
N VAL A 28 10.11 25.24 -20.20
CA VAL A 28 10.64 26.45 -19.56
C VAL A 28 11.99 26.14 -18.96
N SER A 29 13.06 26.58 -19.60
CA SER A 29 14.41 26.46 -18.98
C SER A 29 14.42 27.23 -17.67
N GLY A 30 15.06 26.67 -16.62
CA GLY A 30 15.25 27.35 -15.34
C GLY A 30 15.79 28.77 -15.50
N THR A 31 16.65 29.01 -16.48
CA THR A 31 17.22 30.31 -16.82
C THR A 31 16.16 31.34 -17.24
N VAL A 32 15.17 30.94 -18.04
CA VAL A 32 14.09 31.85 -18.47
C VAL A 32 13.19 32.19 -17.28
N MET A 33 12.85 31.22 -16.45
CA MET A 33 12.04 31.46 -15.26
C MET A 33 12.77 32.30 -14.23
N LYS A 34 14.08 32.12 -14.05
CA LYS A 34 14.90 32.95 -13.14
C LYS A 34 14.88 34.43 -13.52
N LEU A 35 14.78 34.73 -14.84
CA LEU A 35 14.66 36.11 -15.34
C LEU A 35 13.25 36.68 -15.19
N LEU A 36 12.22 35.86 -15.41
CA LEU A 36 10.81 36.30 -15.45
C LEU A 36 10.16 36.28 -14.05
N ALA A 37 10.52 35.30 -13.21
CA ALA A 37 9.97 35.09 -11.89
C ALA A 37 11.03 34.40 -10.98
N PRO A 38 12.03 35.17 -10.50
CA PRO A 38 13.16 34.61 -9.76
C PRO A 38 12.75 33.82 -8.51
N ASP A 39 11.67 34.22 -7.85
CA ASP A 39 11.15 33.53 -6.66
C ASP A 39 10.59 32.13 -6.94
N THR A 40 10.44 31.77 -8.23
CA THR A 40 9.96 30.45 -8.64
C THR A 40 11.09 29.50 -9.01
N VAL A 41 12.34 29.92 -8.87
CA VAL A 41 13.50 29.10 -9.17
C VAL A 41 14.33 28.87 -7.91
N LYS A 42 14.60 27.60 -7.64
CA LYS A 42 15.49 27.14 -6.56
C LYS A 42 16.80 26.66 -7.17
N GLU A 43 17.91 27.19 -6.70
CA GLU A 43 19.22 26.68 -7.05
C GLU A 43 19.62 25.55 -6.09
N VAL A 44 20.03 24.40 -6.65
CA VAL A 44 20.56 23.27 -5.91
C VAL A 44 21.82 22.80 -6.63
N ASP A 45 22.95 22.81 -5.91
CA ASP A 45 24.28 22.45 -6.43
C ASP A 45 24.63 23.13 -7.77
N GLY A 46 24.36 24.43 -7.85
CA GLY A 46 24.67 25.25 -9.02
C GLY A 46 23.72 25.07 -10.22
N ARG A 47 22.62 24.34 -10.04
CA ARG A 47 21.59 24.13 -11.07
C ARG A 47 20.27 24.75 -10.66
N ASP A 48 19.58 25.34 -11.64
CA ASP A 48 18.29 25.99 -11.45
C ASP A 48 17.13 25.00 -11.68
N TYR A 49 16.22 24.89 -10.70
CA TYR A 49 15.00 24.11 -10.77
C TYR A 49 13.77 24.96 -10.53
N LEU A 50 12.67 24.65 -11.20
CA LEU A 50 11.40 25.32 -10.93
C LEU A 50 10.85 24.86 -9.57
N ALA A 51 10.63 25.80 -8.67
CA ALA A 51 10.18 25.52 -7.30
C ALA A 51 8.71 25.87 -7.04
N PHE A 52 8.08 26.62 -7.93
CA PHE A 52 6.74 27.17 -7.68
C PHE A 52 5.63 26.13 -7.59
N SER A 53 5.79 24.98 -8.21
CA SER A 53 4.74 23.94 -8.25
C SER A 53 4.97 22.81 -7.25
N SER A 54 6.18 22.67 -6.72
CA SER A 54 6.60 21.56 -5.85
C SER A 54 6.33 20.15 -6.41
N PHE A 55 5.94 20.04 -7.71
CA PHE A 55 5.54 18.76 -8.30
C PHE A 55 6.67 17.74 -8.33
N GLU A 56 7.91 18.20 -8.35
CA GLU A 56 9.08 17.33 -8.32
C GLU A 56 9.21 16.53 -7.00
N TYR A 57 8.61 17.03 -5.91
CA TYR A 57 8.56 16.33 -4.64
C TYR A 57 7.44 15.27 -4.58
N TRP A 58 6.51 15.27 -5.54
CA TRP A 58 5.41 14.34 -5.56
C TRP A 58 5.78 13.02 -6.21
N SER A 59 5.16 11.93 -5.73
CA SER A 59 5.25 10.62 -6.38
C SER A 59 4.47 10.58 -7.69
N ALA A 60 4.60 9.49 -8.43
CA ALA A 60 3.69 9.18 -9.52
C ALA A 60 2.25 9.06 -9.01
N SER A 61 1.28 9.17 -9.91
CA SER A 61 -0.14 9.01 -9.57
C SER A 61 -0.41 7.62 -9.02
N GLY A 62 -1.13 7.55 -7.90
CA GLY A 62 -1.64 6.31 -7.36
C GLY A 62 -2.87 5.78 -8.12
N LEU A 63 -3.24 4.55 -7.82
CA LEU A 63 -4.44 3.90 -8.32
C LEU A 63 -5.38 3.61 -7.15
N ALA A 64 -6.68 3.84 -7.37
CA ALA A 64 -7.73 3.31 -6.51
C ALA A 64 -8.37 2.12 -7.23
N ALA A 65 -8.55 1.02 -6.54
CA ALA A 65 -9.08 -0.22 -7.08
C ALA A 65 -10.16 -0.82 -6.19
N VAL A 66 -11.02 -1.61 -6.78
CA VAL A 66 -12.09 -2.36 -6.10
C VAL A 66 -12.10 -3.81 -6.53
N TRP A 67 -12.61 -4.68 -5.67
CA TRP A 67 -12.93 -6.05 -6.03
C TRP A 67 -14.43 -6.13 -6.35
N ALA A 68 -14.73 -6.20 -7.64
CA ALA A 68 -16.09 -6.30 -8.16
C ALA A 68 -16.27 -7.63 -8.90
N GLU A 69 -17.49 -8.14 -8.91
CA GLU A 69 -17.84 -9.40 -9.61
C GLU A 69 -17.78 -9.25 -11.13
N GLU A 70 -18.07 -8.02 -11.62
CA GLU A 70 -18.11 -7.70 -13.04
C GLU A 70 -17.54 -6.29 -13.28
N ASN A 71 -17.00 -6.07 -14.46
CA ASN A 71 -16.58 -4.74 -14.90
C ASN A 71 -17.79 -3.93 -15.41
N THR A 72 -18.78 -3.74 -14.55
CA THR A 72 -19.95 -2.92 -14.82
C THR A 72 -20.04 -1.78 -13.78
N ARG A 73 -20.69 -0.68 -14.16
CA ARG A 73 -20.89 0.47 -13.27
C ARG A 73 -21.53 0.08 -11.94
N ASP A 74 -22.56 -0.76 -12.00
CA ASP A 74 -23.31 -1.19 -10.81
C ASP A 74 -22.48 -2.10 -9.91
N SER A 75 -21.74 -3.05 -10.48
CA SER A 75 -20.87 -3.94 -9.71
C SER A 75 -19.74 -3.18 -9.04
N ILE A 76 -19.08 -2.26 -9.75
CA ILE A 76 -18.04 -1.36 -9.20
C ILE A 76 -18.64 -0.50 -8.08
N TYR A 77 -19.82 0.09 -8.29
CA TYR A 77 -20.47 0.90 -7.26
C TYR A 77 -20.81 0.08 -6.01
N ARG A 78 -21.32 -1.14 -6.17
CA ARG A 78 -21.58 -2.06 -5.04
C ARG A 78 -20.29 -2.41 -4.29
N ALA A 79 -19.18 -2.62 -4.98
CA ALA A 79 -17.88 -2.88 -4.35
C ALA A 79 -17.39 -1.67 -3.53
N PHE A 80 -17.55 -0.45 -4.04
CA PHE A 80 -17.30 0.76 -3.25
C PHE A 80 -18.20 0.84 -2.01
N ARG A 81 -19.48 0.51 -2.16
CA ARG A 81 -20.41 0.51 -1.02
C ARG A 81 -20.04 -0.51 0.06
N ARG A 82 -19.50 -1.65 -0.34
CA ARG A 82 -18.94 -2.65 0.60
C ARG A 82 -17.56 -2.26 1.15
N ARG A 83 -16.98 -1.16 0.64
CA ARG A 83 -15.62 -0.72 0.99
C ARG A 83 -14.54 -1.78 0.65
N GLU A 84 -14.82 -2.64 -0.29
CA GLU A 84 -13.91 -3.69 -0.74
C GLU A 84 -12.90 -3.11 -1.74
N THR A 85 -12.08 -2.19 -1.21
CA THR A 85 -11.23 -1.28 -1.96
C THR A 85 -9.78 -1.40 -1.51
N PHE A 86 -8.88 -1.11 -2.43
CA PHE A 86 -7.47 -0.95 -2.13
C PHE A 86 -6.87 0.16 -3.01
N ALA A 87 -5.71 0.64 -2.64
CA ALA A 87 -5.01 1.68 -3.39
C ALA A 87 -3.55 1.30 -3.58
N THR A 88 -2.92 1.84 -4.62
CA THR A 88 -1.48 1.71 -4.84
C THR A 88 -0.85 3.08 -5.07
N SER A 89 0.45 3.16 -4.91
CA SER A 89 1.22 4.37 -5.22
C SER A 89 1.58 4.52 -6.70
N GLY A 90 1.13 3.60 -7.57
CA GLY A 90 1.36 3.64 -9.02
C GLY A 90 1.29 2.28 -9.69
N PRO A 91 2.07 1.28 -9.25
CA PRO A 91 2.03 -0.06 -9.85
C PRO A 91 0.69 -0.75 -9.58
N ARG A 92 0.36 -1.72 -10.46
CA ARG A 92 -0.91 -2.48 -10.40
C ARG A 92 -0.81 -3.67 -9.43
N ILE A 93 -0.22 -3.46 -8.26
CA ILE A 93 -0.16 -4.45 -7.19
C ILE A 93 -1.59 -4.80 -6.78
N LYS A 94 -1.89 -6.11 -6.70
CA LYS A 94 -3.20 -6.60 -6.26
C LYS A 94 -3.12 -7.02 -4.81
N VAL A 95 -4.14 -6.67 -4.03
CA VAL A 95 -4.21 -6.98 -2.59
C VAL A 95 -5.56 -7.60 -2.26
N ARG A 96 -5.53 -8.71 -1.51
CA ARG A 96 -6.68 -9.30 -0.84
C ARG A 96 -6.41 -9.35 0.66
N PHE A 97 -7.42 -9.04 1.44
CA PHE A 97 -7.33 -9.05 2.90
C PHE A 97 -8.63 -9.54 3.51
N PHE A 98 -8.54 -10.56 4.35
CA PHE A 98 -9.67 -11.16 5.03
C PHE A 98 -9.34 -11.36 6.50
N ALA A 99 -10.37 -11.39 7.34
CA ALA A 99 -10.25 -11.76 8.75
C ALA A 99 -11.35 -12.76 9.12
N GLY A 100 -11.02 -13.70 10.00
CA GLY A 100 -11.96 -14.72 10.45
C GLY A 100 -11.37 -15.57 11.56
N TYR A 101 -12.15 -16.48 12.09
CA TYR A 101 -11.73 -17.33 13.22
C TYR A 101 -11.36 -18.75 12.75
N ASP A 102 -11.93 -19.20 11.66
CA ASP A 102 -11.95 -20.62 11.26
C ASP A 102 -11.26 -20.86 9.90
N PHE A 103 -10.22 -20.06 9.57
CA PHE A 103 -9.43 -20.31 8.37
C PHE A 103 -8.57 -21.56 8.56
N ASP A 104 -8.71 -22.49 7.62
CA ASP A 104 -7.81 -23.62 7.46
C ASP A 104 -6.48 -23.14 6.87
N PRO A 105 -5.33 -23.42 7.47
CA PRO A 105 -4.02 -23.07 6.90
C PRO A 105 -3.80 -23.61 5.47
N ALA A 106 -4.37 -24.78 5.14
CA ALA A 106 -4.29 -25.36 3.79
C ALA A 106 -4.97 -24.48 2.71
N LEU A 107 -5.80 -23.50 3.14
CA LEU A 107 -6.43 -22.55 2.24
C LEU A 107 -5.42 -21.70 1.46
N LEU A 108 -4.25 -21.41 2.04
CA LEU A 108 -3.21 -20.59 1.40
C LEU A 108 -2.72 -21.18 0.08
N ASP A 109 -2.66 -22.52 -0.01
CA ASP A 109 -2.20 -23.24 -1.19
C ASP A 109 -3.34 -23.72 -2.10
N SER A 110 -4.59 -23.41 -1.70
CA SER A 110 -5.78 -23.85 -2.41
C SER A 110 -6.07 -22.95 -3.62
N PRO A 111 -6.43 -23.51 -4.79
CA PRO A 111 -6.98 -22.73 -5.89
C PRO A 111 -8.33 -22.06 -5.53
N GLN A 112 -8.96 -22.49 -4.44
CA GLN A 112 -10.19 -21.91 -3.89
C GLN A 112 -9.93 -20.88 -2.78
N LEU A 113 -8.71 -20.35 -2.65
CA LEU A 113 -8.31 -19.42 -1.58
C LEU A 113 -9.34 -18.30 -1.39
N VAL A 114 -9.64 -17.56 -2.44
CA VAL A 114 -10.56 -16.40 -2.37
C VAL A 114 -11.97 -16.83 -1.97
N ALA A 115 -12.51 -17.85 -2.63
CA ALA A 115 -13.87 -18.36 -2.33
C ALA A 115 -13.96 -18.95 -0.91
N GLY A 116 -12.89 -19.61 -0.46
CA GLY A 116 -12.77 -20.13 0.91
C GLY A 116 -12.71 -19.00 1.94
N ALA A 117 -11.95 -17.97 1.66
CA ALA A 117 -11.82 -16.81 2.55
C ALA A 117 -13.14 -16.06 2.73
N TYR A 118 -13.92 -15.85 1.66
CA TYR A 118 -15.25 -15.25 1.76
C TYR A 118 -16.25 -16.12 2.56
N ARG A 119 -16.12 -17.46 2.53
CA ARG A 119 -16.99 -18.34 3.32
C ARG A 119 -16.64 -18.40 4.79
N ALA A 120 -15.36 -18.25 5.14
CA ALA A 120 -14.84 -18.44 6.50
C ALA A 120 -14.61 -17.13 7.26
N GLY A 121 -14.77 -15.97 6.59
CA GLY A 121 -14.47 -14.69 7.21
C GLY A 121 -15.12 -13.51 6.49
N VAL A 122 -14.64 -12.32 6.86
CA VAL A 122 -15.02 -11.02 6.29
C VAL A 122 -13.89 -10.47 5.43
N SER A 123 -14.22 -9.74 4.37
CA SER A 123 -13.22 -9.09 3.52
C SER A 123 -12.86 -7.69 4.03
N MET A 124 -11.81 -7.09 3.45
CA MET A 124 -11.45 -5.69 3.69
C MET A 124 -12.67 -4.77 3.58
N GLY A 125 -12.70 -3.72 4.39
CA GLY A 125 -13.80 -2.77 4.47
C GLY A 125 -14.93 -3.17 5.41
N SER A 126 -14.87 -4.38 5.98
CA SER A 126 -15.92 -4.94 6.84
C SER A 126 -15.60 -4.79 8.33
N ASP A 127 -16.64 -5.00 9.15
CA ASP A 127 -16.48 -5.17 10.59
C ASP A 127 -16.35 -6.66 10.92
N LEU A 128 -15.38 -6.99 11.78
CA LEU A 128 -15.21 -8.31 12.39
C LEU A 128 -15.66 -8.25 13.83
N HIS A 129 -16.73 -8.95 14.17
CA HIS A 129 -17.24 -9.00 15.54
C HIS A 129 -16.49 -10.04 16.38
N GLY A 130 -16.17 -9.66 17.61
CA GLY A 130 -15.51 -10.53 18.57
C GLY A 130 -16.34 -11.80 18.85
N ARG A 131 -15.66 -12.94 18.91
CA ARG A 131 -16.24 -14.24 19.24
C ARG A 131 -15.61 -14.77 20.52
N ALA A 132 -16.22 -14.45 21.65
CA ALA A 132 -15.72 -14.80 23.00
C ALA A 132 -14.23 -14.39 23.16
N ALA A 133 -13.38 -15.32 23.65
CA ALA A 133 -11.95 -15.11 23.79
C ALA A 133 -11.13 -15.55 22.57
N ASP A 134 -11.78 -15.88 21.47
CA ASP A 134 -11.10 -16.37 20.26
C ASP A 134 -10.26 -15.27 19.62
N ARG A 135 -9.07 -15.65 19.20
CA ARG A 135 -8.16 -14.78 18.47
C ARG A 135 -8.37 -14.95 16.96
N PRO A 136 -8.73 -13.87 16.23
CA PRO A 136 -8.92 -13.94 14.81
C PRO A 136 -7.60 -14.22 14.07
N ALA A 137 -7.74 -14.81 12.90
CA ALA A 137 -6.67 -14.90 11.92
C ALA A 137 -6.93 -13.93 10.78
N PHE A 138 -5.87 -13.39 10.22
CA PHE A 138 -5.87 -12.48 9.09
C PHE A 138 -5.20 -13.18 7.91
N LEU A 139 -5.95 -13.31 6.81
CA LEU A 139 -5.45 -13.86 5.57
C LEU A 139 -5.10 -12.71 4.64
N VAL A 140 -3.83 -12.63 4.26
CA VAL A 140 -3.30 -11.63 3.33
C VAL A 140 -2.80 -12.33 2.08
N TRP A 141 -3.13 -11.76 0.92
CA TRP A 141 -2.58 -12.17 -0.35
C TRP A 141 -2.31 -10.96 -1.21
N ALA A 142 -1.09 -10.88 -1.76
CA ALA A 142 -0.72 -9.85 -2.72
C ALA A 142 0.02 -10.46 -3.91
N ALA A 143 -0.21 -9.88 -5.09
CA ALA A 143 0.51 -10.18 -6.32
C ALA A 143 1.17 -8.91 -6.86
N ALA A 144 2.41 -9.06 -7.33
CA ALA A 144 3.17 -7.98 -7.96
C ALA A 144 2.48 -7.49 -9.24
N ASP A 145 2.81 -6.27 -9.63
CA ASP A 145 2.54 -5.79 -10.98
C ASP A 145 3.50 -6.49 -11.95
N PRO A 146 3.01 -7.18 -13.00
CA PRO A 146 3.89 -7.83 -13.98
C PRO A 146 4.85 -6.87 -14.70
N GLU A 147 4.50 -5.59 -14.80
CA GLU A 147 5.33 -4.54 -15.41
C GLU A 147 6.17 -3.78 -14.37
N GLY A 148 6.02 -4.12 -13.09
CA GLY A 148 6.73 -3.53 -11.97
C GLY A 148 7.91 -4.37 -11.50
N THR A 149 8.31 -4.14 -10.25
CA THR A 149 9.31 -4.98 -9.58
C THR A 149 8.65 -5.95 -8.60
N ALA A 150 9.39 -6.96 -8.18
CA ALA A 150 8.91 -7.99 -7.26
C ALA A 150 8.55 -7.42 -5.87
N LEU A 151 7.66 -8.10 -5.16
CA LEU A 151 7.28 -7.76 -3.80
C LEU A 151 8.41 -8.08 -2.82
N GLN A 152 8.61 -7.18 -1.86
CA GLN A 152 9.58 -7.37 -0.79
C GLN A 152 8.94 -7.99 0.45
N ARG A 153 7.78 -7.47 0.88
CA ARG A 153 7.12 -7.92 2.11
C ARG A 153 5.63 -7.52 2.16
N LEU A 154 4.91 -8.24 3.00
CA LEU A 154 3.56 -7.90 3.43
C LEU A 154 3.59 -7.43 4.88
N GLN A 155 2.89 -6.35 5.16
CA GLN A 155 2.71 -5.81 6.51
C GLN A 155 1.23 -5.80 6.87
N VAL A 156 0.94 -6.14 8.12
CA VAL A 156 -0.33 -5.81 8.74
C VAL A 156 -0.10 -4.69 9.74
N ILE A 157 -0.87 -3.64 9.61
CA ILE A 157 -0.84 -2.48 10.50
C ILE A 157 -2.09 -2.54 11.37
N LYS A 158 -1.88 -2.50 12.69
CA LYS A 158 -2.92 -2.43 13.71
C LYS A 158 -2.98 -1.01 14.25
N GLY A 159 -4.16 -0.39 14.20
CA GLY A 159 -4.44 0.86 14.89
C GLY A 159 -5.46 0.62 16.01
N TYR A 160 -5.20 1.18 17.18
CA TYR A 160 -6.06 1.01 18.36
C TYR A 160 -5.92 2.19 19.34
N LEU A 161 -6.78 2.24 20.34
CA LEU A 161 -6.67 3.20 21.44
C LEU A 161 -6.16 2.49 22.69
N GLU A 162 -5.15 3.07 23.33
CA GLU A 162 -4.65 2.66 24.63
C GLU A 162 -4.71 3.86 25.58
N ASN A 163 -5.51 3.75 26.61
CA ASN A 163 -5.75 4.84 27.58
C ASN A 163 -6.18 6.17 26.93
N GLY A 164 -6.94 6.08 25.82
CA GLY A 164 -7.40 7.24 25.05
C GLY A 164 -6.37 7.82 24.06
N GLU A 165 -5.16 7.29 24.02
CA GLU A 165 -4.13 7.67 23.05
C GLU A 165 -4.11 6.74 21.83
N HIS A 166 -3.85 7.32 20.67
CA HIS A 166 -3.70 6.55 19.43
C HIS A 166 -2.38 5.76 19.46
N ARG A 167 -2.48 4.47 19.18
CA ARG A 167 -1.34 3.57 19.03
C ARG A 167 -1.37 2.90 17.65
N GLU A 168 -0.19 2.67 17.12
CA GLU A 168 -0.01 1.92 15.89
C GLU A 168 1.07 0.84 16.09
N ARG A 169 0.81 -0.34 15.55
CA ARG A 169 1.77 -1.44 15.49
C ARG A 169 1.89 -1.92 14.06
N VAL A 170 3.11 -2.16 13.62
CA VAL A 170 3.43 -2.69 12.29
C VAL A 170 4.05 -4.07 12.44
N PHE A 171 3.50 -5.04 11.73
CA PHE A 171 3.99 -6.42 11.72
C PHE A 171 4.28 -6.84 10.28
N ASP A 172 5.50 -7.28 9.98
CA ASP A 172 5.80 -7.97 8.73
C ASP A 172 5.28 -9.40 8.84
N VAL A 173 4.30 -9.75 8.01
CA VAL A 173 3.59 -11.04 8.08
C VAL A 173 4.03 -12.02 7.00
N ALA A 174 4.71 -11.54 5.98
CA ALA A 174 5.42 -12.34 4.98
C ALA A 174 6.62 -11.57 4.45
N CYS A 175 7.74 -12.24 4.33
CA CYS A 175 8.98 -11.73 3.74
C CYS A 175 9.26 -12.48 2.42
N SER A 176 9.87 -11.81 1.45
CA SER A 176 10.38 -12.48 0.24
C SER A 176 11.65 -13.26 0.50
N ASP A 177 12.10 -13.98 -0.50
CA ASP A 177 13.43 -14.63 -0.55
C ASP A 177 13.69 -15.63 0.60
N GLY A 178 12.63 -16.24 1.13
CA GLY A 178 12.72 -17.18 2.24
C GLY A 178 13.07 -16.55 3.59
N LEU A 179 13.09 -15.22 3.68
CA LEU A 179 13.31 -14.52 4.93
C LEU A 179 12.10 -14.70 5.86
N VAL A 180 12.37 -14.60 7.16
CA VAL A 180 11.36 -14.66 8.22
C VAL A 180 11.47 -13.37 9.05
N ALA A 181 10.35 -12.85 9.49
CA ALA A 181 10.35 -11.70 10.39
C ALA A 181 11.07 -12.03 11.71
N ASP A 182 11.93 -11.13 12.15
CA ASP A 182 12.64 -11.26 13.42
C ASP A 182 11.62 -11.28 14.57
N PRO A 183 11.62 -12.31 15.43
CA PRO A 183 10.67 -12.41 16.54
C PRO A 183 10.74 -11.23 17.54
N ALA A 184 11.90 -10.58 17.67
CA ALA A 184 12.10 -9.47 18.60
C ALA A 184 11.55 -8.14 18.06
N THR A 185 11.65 -7.92 16.75
CA THR A 185 11.24 -6.67 16.10
C THR A 185 9.94 -6.78 15.33
N GLY A 186 9.54 -7.99 14.91
CA GLY A 186 8.41 -8.25 14.02
C GLY A 186 8.67 -7.80 12.58
N LEU A 187 9.92 -7.55 12.18
CA LEU A 187 10.28 -7.01 10.86
C LEU A 187 11.12 -8.00 10.05
N CYS A 188 10.90 -8.01 8.74
CA CYS A 188 11.75 -8.74 7.79
C CYS A 188 13.15 -8.12 7.73
N GLY A 189 14.15 -8.97 7.57
CA GLY A 189 15.50 -8.54 7.20
C GLY A 189 15.54 -7.89 5.81
N ASP A 190 16.70 -7.32 5.48
CA ASP A 190 16.97 -6.82 4.14
C ASP A 190 17.10 -8.00 3.17
N ASN A 191 16.38 -7.96 2.05
CA ASN A 191 16.45 -8.99 1.00
C ASN A 191 17.54 -8.72 -0.04
N GLY A 192 18.34 -7.67 0.12
CA GLY A 192 19.42 -7.31 -0.79
C GLY A 192 18.97 -6.67 -2.11
N ALA A 193 17.71 -6.26 -2.23
CA ALA A 193 17.23 -5.55 -3.41
C ALA A 193 17.85 -4.15 -3.49
N ALA A 194 18.51 -3.86 -4.60
CA ALA A 194 19.17 -2.58 -4.84
C ALA A 194 18.82 -2.02 -6.23
N VAL A 195 19.10 -0.74 -6.42
CA VAL A 195 18.93 0.00 -7.67
C VAL A 195 20.26 0.59 -8.08
N ASP A 196 20.69 0.33 -9.32
CA ASP A 196 21.81 1.04 -9.93
C ASP A 196 21.31 2.39 -10.44
N LEU A 197 21.81 3.49 -9.87
CA LEU A 197 21.38 4.83 -10.23
C LEU A 197 21.96 5.32 -11.58
N ALA A 198 22.94 4.61 -12.14
CA ALA A 198 23.53 4.97 -13.43
C ALA A 198 22.56 4.69 -14.60
N ASP A 199 21.78 3.62 -14.50
CA ASP A 199 20.87 3.17 -15.55
C ASP A 199 19.47 2.79 -15.05
N CYS A 200 19.23 2.91 -13.73
CA CYS A 200 18.02 2.49 -13.04
C CYS A 200 17.73 0.99 -13.13
N SER A 201 18.74 0.16 -13.39
CA SER A 201 18.58 -1.29 -13.31
C SER A 201 18.37 -1.74 -11.86
N ILE A 202 17.63 -2.84 -11.69
CA ILE A 202 17.30 -3.41 -10.39
C ILE A 202 17.97 -4.77 -10.22
N THR A 203 18.23 -5.18 -8.98
CA THR A 203 18.77 -6.51 -8.68
C THR A 203 17.82 -7.59 -9.21
N ALA A 204 18.32 -8.41 -10.13
CA ALA A 204 17.53 -9.49 -10.71
C ALA A 204 17.36 -10.67 -9.74
N GLY A 205 16.21 -11.33 -9.81
CA GLY A 205 15.93 -12.58 -9.08
C GLY A 205 15.69 -12.39 -7.58
N VAL A 206 15.55 -11.15 -7.08
CA VAL A 206 15.26 -10.84 -5.68
C VAL A 206 13.81 -10.40 -5.56
N GLY A 207 13.12 -10.83 -4.49
CA GLY A 207 11.72 -10.55 -4.24
C GLY A 207 10.79 -11.66 -4.71
N ALA A 208 9.50 -11.48 -4.53
CA ALA A 208 8.47 -12.46 -4.85
C ALA A 208 7.41 -11.88 -5.80
N ASN A 209 6.93 -12.68 -6.76
CA ASN A 209 5.80 -12.31 -7.61
C ASN A 209 4.47 -12.37 -6.85
N GLU A 210 4.43 -13.16 -5.79
CA GLU A 210 3.26 -13.37 -4.95
C GLU A 210 3.71 -13.60 -3.51
N LEU A 211 3.01 -13.00 -2.55
CA LEU A 211 3.19 -13.26 -1.13
C LEU A 211 1.83 -13.54 -0.48
N LYS A 212 1.81 -14.52 0.42
CA LYS A 212 0.61 -14.92 1.19
C LYS A 212 0.97 -15.13 2.64
N ALA A 213 0.03 -14.83 3.52
CA ALA A 213 0.15 -15.13 4.92
C ALA A 213 -1.21 -15.44 5.55
N LEU A 214 -1.23 -16.36 6.48
CA LEU A 214 -2.28 -16.51 7.50
C LEU A 214 -1.66 -16.17 8.84
N TRP A 215 -1.99 -15.00 9.36
CA TRP A 215 -1.33 -14.43 10.53
C TRP A 215 -2.33 -14.18 11.66
N ARG A 216 -1.86 -14.28 12.90
CA ARG A 216 -2.62 -13.94 14.10
C ARG A 216 -1.85 -12.89 14.89
N ASP A 217 -2.54 -11.83 15.30
CA ASP A 217 -1.95 -10.76 16.10
C ASP A 217 -1.42 -11.31 17.45
N PRO A 218 -0.10 -11.28 17.70
CA PRO A 218 0.46 -11.74 18.97
C PRO A 218 0.04 -10.88 20.17
N GLU A 219 -0.32 -9.61 19.89
CA GLU A 219 -0.73 -8.62 20.88
C GLU A 219 -2.26 -8.37 20.84
N PHE A 220 -3.04 -9.38 20.43
CA PHE A 220 -4.48 -9.25 20.34
C PHE A 220 -5.13 -9.20 21.73
N ASP A 221 -5.93 -8.16 21.96
CA ASP A 221 -6.80 -8.03 23.12
C ASP A 221 -8.28 -8.06 22.67
N PRO A 222 -9.08 -9.07 23.07
CA PRO A 222 -10.47 -9.18 22.68
C PRO A 222 -11.37 -8.06 23.22
N ALA A 223 -10.92 -7.30 24.22
CA ALA A 223 -11.67 -6.21 24.82
C ALA A 223 -11.43 -4.86 24.13
N VAL A 224 -10.39 -4.74 23.29
CA VAL A 224 -9.96 -3.48 22.69
C VAL A 224 -10.43 -3.40 21.24
N GLU A 225 -11.16 -2.33 20.87
CA GLU A 225 -11.46 -2.02 19.48
C GLU A 225 -10.16 -1.72 18.73
N ALA A 226 -10.03 -2.30 17.54
CA ALA A 226 -8.88 -2.09 16.68
C ALA A 226 -9.30 -2.10 15.21
N PHE A 227 -8.49 -1.50 14.36
CA PHE A 227 -8.58 -1.73 12.93
C PHE A 227 -7.27 -2.30 12.41
N TYR A 228 -7.38 -3.12 11.39
CA TYR A 228 -6.24 -3.75 10.73
C TYR A 228 -6.30 -3.46 9.25
N TYR A 229 -5.18 -3.07 8.65
CA TYR A 229 -5.05 -2.95 7.20
C TYR A 229 -3.73 -3.50 6.72
N VAL A 230 -3.67 -3.84 5.46
CA VAL A 230 -2.47 -4.37 4.81
C VAL A 230 -1.72 -3.25 4.11
N ARG A 231 -0.41 -3.28 4.22
CA ARG A 231 0.51 -2.55 3.37
C ARG A 231 1.44 -3.55 2.68
N VAL A 232 1.48 -3.48 1.36
CA VAL A 232 2.38 -4.27 0.51
C VAL A 232 3.51 -3.37 0.07
N LEU A 233 4.74 -3.84 0.17
CA LEU A 233 5.92 -3.14 -0.35
C LEU A 233 6.55 -3.98 -1.44
N GLN A 234 6.84 -3.36 -2.60
CA GLN A 234 7.71 -3.95 -3.61
C GLN A 234 9.18 -3.60 -3.32
N ASN A 235 10.10 -4.19 -4.06
CA ASN A 235 11.50 -3.78 -4.03
C ASN A 235 11.66 -2.33 -4.49
N PRO A 236 12.74 -1.64 -4.08
CA PRO A 236 12.98 -0.27 -4.50
C PRO A 236 13.22 -0.18 -6.01
N THR A 237 12.84 0.96 -6.59
CA THR A 237 13.09 1.33 -7.99
C THR A 237 13.59 2.77 -8.05
N CYS A 238 14.14 3.21 -9.19
CA CYS A 238 14.36 4.63 -9.38
C CYS A 238 13.04 5.42 -9.23
N ARG A 239 13.15 6.53 -8.55
CA ARG A 239 12.08 7.53 -8.57
C ARG A 239 11.92 8.09 -9.99
N TRP A 240 10.72 8.51 -10.37
CA TRP A 240 10.45 9.04 -11.72
C TRP A 240 11.41 10.18 -12.13
N SER A 241 11.78 11.07 -11.18
CA SER A 241 12.72 12.16 -11.43
C SER A 241 14.15 11.68 -11.71
N THR A 242 14.57 10.57 -11.10
CA THR A 242 15.84 9.92 -11.39
C THR A 242 15.82 9.27 -12.76
N TRP A 243 14.74 8.59 -13.13
CA TRP A 243 14.54 8.06 -14.49
C TRP A 243 14.63 9.17 -15.55
N ASP A 244 14.00 10.32 -15.30
CA ASP A 244 14.05 11.43 -16.23
C ASP A 244 15.47 12.01 -16.35
N ALA A 245 16.21 12.11 -15.24
CA ALA A 245 17.59 12.56 -15.24
C ALA A 245 18.52 11.61 -16.02
N VAL A 246 18.42 10.30 -15.75
CA VAL A 246 19.17 9.25 -16.49
C VAL A 246 18.90 9.33 -18.00
N ARG A 247 17.64 9.42 -18.42
CA ARG A 247 17.25 9.54 -19.83
C ARG A 247 17.74 10.83 -20.48
N ALA A 248 17.82 11.90 -19.72
CA ALA A 248 18.34 13.19 -20.18
C ALA A 248 19.86 13.28 -20.15
N GLY A 249 20.56 12.28 -19.60
CA GLY A 249 22.02 12.28 -19.43
C GLY A 249 22.52 13.38 -18.48
N VAL A 250 21.72 13.70 -17.45
CA VAL A 250 22.06 14.70 -16.42
C VAL A 250 22.03 14.03 -15.03
N GLU A 251 22.78 14.62 -14.09
CA GLU A 251 22.75 14.16 -12.71
C GLU A 251 21.34 14.32 -12.09
N PRO A 252 20.87 13.34 -11.32
CA PRO A 252 19.65 13.48 -10.54
C PRO A 252 19.74 14.67 -9.57
N ARG A 253 18.60 15.22 -9.24
CA ARG A 253 18.50 16.33 -8.29
C ARG A 253 18.84 15.84 -6.88
N PRO A 254 19.84 16.44 -6.19
CA PRO A 254 20.39 15.90 -4.94
C PRO A 254 19.49 16.09 -3.73
N ASP A 255 18.52 17.01 -3.77
CA ASP A 255 17.58 17.27 -2.69
C ASP A 255 16.30 16.41 -2.77
N LEU A 256 16.24 15.47 -3.72
CA LEU A 256 15.16 14.51 -3.87
C LEU A 256 15.65 13.08 -3.62
N PRO A 257 14.80 12.21 -3.03
CA PRO A 257 15.14 10.80 -2.98
C PRO A 257 15.37 10.22 -4.38
N ALA A 258 16.50 9.55 -4.58
CA ALA A 258 16.83 8.95 -5.87
C ALA A 258 15.96 7.72 -6.16
N THR A 259 15.56 6.99 -5.12
CA THR A 259 14.75 5.77 -5.22
C THR A 259 13.43 5.92 -4.52
N ILE A 260 12.47 5.08 -4.87
CA ILE A 260 11.18 4.94 -4.23
C ILE A 260 10.85 3.48 -4.04
N GLN A 261 10.19 3.15 -2.95
CA GLN A 261 9.60 1.85 -2.72
C GLN A 261 8.09 1.98 -2.84
N GLU A 262 7.57 1.60 -4.01
CA GLU A 262 6.15 1.65 -4.29
C GLU A 262 5.38 0.63 -3.44
N ARG A 263 4.10 0.87 -3.23
CA ARG A 263 3.32 0.10 -2.27
C ARG A 263 1.84 0.06 -2.61
N ALA A 264 1.14 -0.84 -1.94
CA ALA A 264 -0.31 -0.89 -1.96
C ALA A 264 -0.87 -0.96 -0.55
N TRP A 265 -2.13 -0.52 -0.38
CA TRP A 265 -2.84 -0.53 0.91
C TRP A 265 -4.26 -1.04 0.72
N SER A 266 -4.70 -1.93 1.60
CA SER A 266 -6.10 -2.35 1.64
C SER A 266 -6.98 -1.35 2.40
N ALA A 267 -8.30 -1.41 2.17
CA ALA A 267 -9.26 -0.89 3.15
C ALA A 267 -9.11 -1.67 4.47
N PRO A 268 -9.36 -1.03 5.63
CA PRO A 268 -9.24 -1.69 6.93
C PRO A 268 -10.36 -2.69 7.19
N ILE A 269 -10.07 -3.68 8.05
CA ILE A 269 -11.07 -4.48 8.76
C ILE A 269 -11.13 -3.95 10.18
N TRP A 270 -12.33 -3.67 10.66
CA TRP A 270 -12.58 -3.12 11.98
C TRP A 270 -12.94 -4.24 12.94
N TYR A 271 -12.12 -4.50 13.94
CA TYR A 271 -12.45 -5.40 15.02
C TYR A 271 -13.35 -4.70 16.04
N ARG A 272 -14.51 -5.30 16.29
CA ARG A 272 -15.48 -4.85 17.28
C ARG A 272 -15.55 -5.91 18.40
N PRO A 273 -15.17 -5.60 19.65
CA PRO A 273 -15.35 -6.50 20.76
C PRO A 273 -16.79 -7.06 20.82
N GLY A 274 -16.91 -8.35 21.08
CA GLY A 274 -18.22 -8.95 21.32
C GLY A 274 -18.83 -8.38 22.60
N THR A 275 -20.14 -8.13 22.58
CA THR A 275 -20.84 -7.77 23.82
C THR A 275 -20.71 -8.94 24.79
N VAL A 276 -19.91 -8.81 25.82
CA VAL A 276 -19.95 -9.74 26.96
C VAL A 276 -21.32 -9.52 27.60
N LEU A 277 -22.29 -10.37 27.28
CA LEU A 277 -23.49 -10.45 28.10
C LEU A 277 -23.01 -10.79 29.51
N ALA A 278 -22.94 -9.78 30.37
CA ALA A 278 -22.75 -10.01 31.78
C ALA A 278 -23.81 -11.04 32.19
N ALA A 279 -23.37 -12.23 32.61
CA ALA A 279 -24.26 -13.18 33.21
C ALA A 279 -24.87 -12.47 34.42
N THR A 280 -26.08 -11.95 34.24
CA THR A 280 -26.90 -11.50 35.36
C THR A 280 -27.10 -12.72 36.25
N GLY A 281 -26.29 -12.82 37.29
CA GLY A 281 -26.51 -13.75 38.35
C GLY A 281 -27.91 -13.50 38.89
N GLY A 282 -28.87 -14.28 38.43
CA GLY A 282 -30.18 -14.41 39.06
C GLY A 282 -30.00 -15.04 40.41
N GLY A 283 -29.73 -14.20 41.40
CA GLY A 283 -30.06 -14.57 42.78
C GLY A 283 -31.58 -14.46 42.91
N ALA A 284 -32.25 -15.58 42.92
CA ALA A 284 -33.62 -15.66 43.41
C ALA A 284 -33.62 -15.66 44.91
N PRO A 285 -34.58 -15.00 45.56
CA PRO A 285 -34.76 -14.95 47.00
C PRO A 285 -35.16 -16.29 47.61
#